data_04baaa6fda3d94dcde0d8c95e3791844
#
_entry.id   04baaa6fda3d94dcde0d8c95e3791844
#
_cell.length_a   1.000
_cell.length_b   1.000
_cell.length_c   1.000
_cell.angle_alpha   90.00
_cell.angle_beta   90.00
_cell.angle_gamma   90.00
#
_symmetry.space_group_name_H-M   'P 1'
#
loop_
_entity.id
_entity.type
_entity.pdbx_description
1 polymer ?
#
loop_
_entity_poly.entity_id
_entity_poly.type
_entity_poly.pdbx_seq_one_letter_code
_entity_poly.pdbx_strand_id
1 'polypeptide(L)'
;MKKYLLLFIIAVFAMSCSKKVEVKGKVTGGSPLERIEFIEASGVATLPLINIGVNKDGTFAGNFEAPKSGMYMISYGGKRNLIYLKGGQKLEISGNAMTFPTEYVITGDAKKNNDFFTATQKYLSTYAQTVNMNELMAKDENTFLRGIEKVQADINKNIDENAKKFSPDNEVVTWKKNDLSSTLLTILNQYELNHKQMGNPSFKVTKAFTDFANKLEENKDVLVKEHPLYREYLLTKMSPDFQKFAQAKSAGKTDVTTSELFAEYLNKNQKDLSQTAKDYLLAFVMAQSDIHPGAPEKTVEKIKKIIDTDIKDNTIKEDLKKIQFAINGFKIGEAAPEAALVKADGKSYNLSENKGKPYLLTFYASWNPYIGEATVPVLKEVVNFYKSKMNFVFVNVDDTKDQFVKTSSSLLKGITGTNIYAENGLNSDIAKKYGVYGFKLPCFIVVDKDGKIASKPFFNLGDPELVTVLDKQTGLSAPKVNPNVQLQPGGMGMDPAAAAAQQAPQQQANPQPAETK
;
A
#
# COMPACT_ATOMS: atom_id res chain seq x y z
N MET A 1 -20.83 -8.65 -50.52
CA MET A 1 -19.53 -8.91 -49.88
C MET A 1 -18.97 -7.72 -49.09
N LYS A 2 -19.08 -6.46 -49.50
CA LYS A 2 -18.57 -5.29 -48.73
C LYS A 2 -19.23 -5.05 -47.36
N LYS A 3 -20.49 -5.41 -47.15
CA LYS A 3 -21.21 -5.23 -45.87
C LYS A 3 -20.78 -6.22 -44.79
N TYR A 4 -20.32 -7.42 -45.14
CA TYR A 4 -19.85 -8.42 -44.19
C TYR A 4 -18.40 -8.18 -43.76
N LEU A 5 -17.59 -7.51 -44.59
CA LEU A 5 -16.22 -7.13 -44.24
C LEU A 5 -16.22 -6.03 -43.17
N LEU A 6 -17.19 -5.11 -43.19
CA LEU A 6 -17.31 -4.05 -42.18
C LEU A 6 -17.72 -4.61 -40.80
N LEU A 7 -18.59 -5.63 -40.77
CA LEU A 7 -19.00 -6.31 -39.54
C LEU A 7 -17.84 -7.11 -38.91
N PHE A 8 -16.98 -7.69 -39.73
CA PHE A 8 -15.81 -8.43 -39.24
C PHE A 8 -14.75 -7.50 -38.67
N ILE A 9 -14.55 -6.31 -39.23
CA ILE A 9 -13.63 -5.28 -38.71
C ILE A 9 -14.13 -4.72 -37.37
N ILE A 10 -15.45 -4.52 -37.20
CA ILE A 10 -16.04 -4.06 -35.93
C ILE A 10 -15.90 -5.13 -34.82
N ALA A 11 -16.01 -6.42 -35.18
CA ALA A 11 -15.82 -7.51 -34.22
C ALA A 11 -14.36 -7.65 -33.74
N VAL A 12 -13.37 -7.29 -34.57
CA VAL A 12 -11.94 -7.31 -34.20
C VAL A 12 -11.58 -6.13 -33.29
N PHE A 13 -12.26 -4.97 -33.42
CA PHE A 13 -12.03 -3.85 -32.48
C PHE A 13 -12.74 -3.99 -31.13
N ALA A 14 -13.70 -4.92 -30.99
CA ALA A 14 -14.35 -5.21 -29.71
C ALA A 14 -13.54 -6.13 -28.79
N MET A 15 -12.40 -6.67 -29.22
CA MET A 15 -11.41 -7.29 -28.35
C MET A 15 -10.44 -6.27 -27.76
N SER A 16 -10.93 -5.14 -27.28
CA SER A 16 -10.20 -4.36 -26.28
C SER A 16 -10.02 -5.26 -25.06
N CYS A 17 -8.84 -5.80 -24.86
CA CYS A 17 -8.50 -6.58 -23.67
C CYS A 17 -8.97 -5.80 -22.43
N SER A 18 -10.05 -6.24 -21.81
CA SER A 18 -10.49 -5.69 -20.53
C SER A 18 -9.34 -5.83 -19.56
N LYS A 19 -8.83 -4.72 -19.01
CA LYS A 19 -7.82 -4.77 -17.93
C LYS A 19 -8.43 -5.20 -16.59
N LYS A 20 -9.75 -5.42 -16.54
CA LYS A 20 -10.49 -5.76 -15.33
C LYS A 20 -10.28 -7.23 -14.96
N VAL A 21 -9.87 -7.46 -13.73
CA VAL A 21 -9.88 -8.75 -13.05
C VAL A 21 -11.24 -8.89 -12.37
N GLU A 22 -11.94 -9.99 -12.62
CA GLU A 22 -13.17 -10.36 -11.90
C GLU A 22 -12.80 -11.42 -10.86
N VAL A 23 -13.00 -11.11 -9.58
CA VAL A 23 -12.75 -12.03 -8.48
C VAL A 23 -14.03 -12.29 -7.71
N LYS A 24 -14.27 -13.55 -7.38
CA LYS A 24 -15.30 -13.99 -6.44
C LYS A 24 -14.74 -15.08 -5.55
N GLY A 25 -15.40 -15.35 -4.44
CA GLY A 25 -14.92 -16.42 -3.58
C GLY A 25 -15.67 -16.56 -2.27
N LYS A 26 -15.09 -17.38 -1.38
CA LYS A 26 -15.63 -17.62 -0.06
C LYS A 26 -14.53 -17.82 0.97
N VAL A 27 -14.59 -17.05 2.04
CA VAL A 27 -13.77 -17.23 3.24
C VAL A 27 -14.63 -17.86 4.32
N THR A 28 -14.49 -19.18 4.52
CA THR A 28 -15.27 -19.91 5.53
C THR A 28 -14.88 -19.42 6.92
N GLY A 29 -15.87 -19.05 7.73
CA GLY A 29 -15.66 -18.42 9.05
C GLY A 29 -15.22 -16.94 8.95
N GLY A 30 -15.33 -16.34 7.77
CA GLY A 30 -15.01 -14.93 7.56
C GLY A 30 -15.97 -13.99 8.30
N SER A 31 -15.44 -12.84 8.72
CA SER A 31 -16.20 -11.79 9.39
C SER A 31 -16.60 -10.70 8.43
N PRO A 32 -17.85 -10.17 8.49
CA PRO A 32 -18.23 -8.98 7.74
C PRO A 32 -17.46 -7.70 8.12
N LEU A 33 -16.71 -7.72 9.23
CA LEU A 33 -15.83 -6.62 9.63
C LEU A 33 -14.49 -6.66 8.90
N GLU A 34 -14.12 -7.81 8.33
CA GLU A 34 -12.87 -7.97 7.59
C GLU A 34 -13.04 -7.64 6.13
N ARG A 35 -11.96 -7.14 5.53
CA ARG A 35 -11.93 -6.69 4.14
C ARG A 35 -10.88 -7.46 3.35
N ILE A 36 -11.19 -7.73 2.08
CA ILE A 36 -10.22 -8.28 1.14
C ILE A 36 -9.73 -7.14 0.25
N GLU A 37 -8.42 -6.95 0.20
CA GLU A 37 -7.79 -5.93 -0.61
C GLU A 37 -6.80 -6.56 -1.58
N PHE A 38 -6.72 -6.00 -2.79
CA PHE A 38 -5.67 -6.30 -3.76
C PHE A 38 -4.82 -5.06 -3.95
N ILE A 39 -3.50 -5.25 -3.85
CA ILE A 39 -2.50 -4.18 -3.88
C ILE A 39 -1.42 -4.60 -4.88
N GLU A 40 -0.92 -3.70 -5.70
CA GLU A 40 0.21 -4.00 -6.58
C GLU A 40 1.49 -4.22 -5.76
N ALA A 41 2.09 -5.44 -5.85
CA ALA A 41 3.21 -5.81 -4.99
C ALA A 41 4.53 -5.12 -5.37
N SER A 42 4.70 -4.75 -6.63
CA SER A 42 5.92 -4.11 -7.15
C SER A 42 5.79 -2.59 -7.34
N GLY A 43 4.61 -2.01 -7.08
CA GLY A 43 4.38 -0.57 -7.16
C GLY A 43 5.17 0.21 -6.12
N VAL A 44 5.26 1.51 -6.31
CA VAL A 44 5.75 2.44 -5.27
C VAL A 44 4.61 2.89 -4.36
N ALA A 45 3.37 2.89 -4.89
CA ALA A 45 2.14 3.13 -4.14
C ALA A 45 1.58 1.80 -3.61
N THR A 46 1.61 1.60 -2.31
CA THR A 46 1.01 0.44 -1.65
C THR A 46 -0.47 0.65 -1.32
N LEU A 47 -1.18 1.41 -2.16
CA LEU A 47 -2.61 1.68 -2.00
C LEU A 47 -3.44 0.55 -2.58
N PRO A 48 -4.54 0.14 -1.92
CA PRO A 48 -5.45 -0.86 -2.46
C PRO A 48 -6.05 -0.43 -3.81
N LEU A 49 -5.99 -1.33 -4.79
CA LEU A 49 -6.68 -1.19 -6.08
C LEU A 49 -8.20 -1.40 -5.91
N ILE A 50 -8.57 -2.25 -4.97
CA ILE A 50 -9.94 -2.52 -4.57
C ILE A 50 -9.98 -2.93 -3.10
N ASN A 51 -11.09 -2.59 -2.44
CA ASN A 51 -11.44 -3.05 -1.11
C ASN A 51 -12.81 -3.75 -1.19
N ILE A 52 -12.87 -5.03 -0.86
CA ILE A 52 -14.04 -5.89 -1.02
C ILE A 52 -14.57 -6.32 0.35
N GLY A 53 -15.87 -6.13 0.59
CA GLY A 53 -16.55 -6.63 1.78
C GLY A 53 -16.76 -8.14 1.74
N VAL A 54 -16.73 -8.75 2.90
CA VAL A 54 -17.09 -10.15 3.08
C VAL A 54 -18.54 -10.23 3.61
N ASN A 55 -19.39 -11.00 2.95
CA ASN A 55 -20.76 -11.23 3.37
C ASN A 55 -20.82 -12.10 4.62
N LYS A 56 -21.99 -12.14 5.31
CA LYS A 56 -22.19 -12.96 6.51
C LYS A 56 -21.99 -14.47 6.30
N ASP A 57 -22.21 -14.94 5.07
CA ASP A 57 -21.97 -16.34 4.68
C ASP A 57 -20.53 -16.61 4.24
N GLY A 58 -19.67 -15.59 4.33
CA GLY A 58 -18.26 -15.61 3.94
C GLY A 58 -18.03 -15.36 2.46
N THR A 59 -19.05 -15.18 1.63
CA THR A 59 -18.87 -14.91 0.20
C THR A 59 -18.40 -13.49 -0.05
N PHE A 60 -17.67 -13.29 -1.16
CA PHE A 60 -17.24 -11.99 -1.62
C PHE A 60 -17.16 -11.95 -3.15
N ALA A 61 -17.27 -10.77 -3.74
CA ALA A 61 -17.07 -10.54 -5.16
C ALA A 61 -16.64 -9.10 -5.43
N GLY A 62 -15.81 -8.92 -6.44
CA GLY A 62 -15.36 -7.60 -6.87
C GLY A 62 -14.73 -7.63 -8.25
N ASN A 63 -14.52 -6.46 -8.83
CA ASN A 63 -13.77 -6.29 -10.06
C ASN A 63 -12.89 -5.04 -9.98
N PHE A 64 -11.69 -5.12 -10.51
CA PHE A 64 -10.72 -4.02 -10.49
C PHE A 64 -9.82 -4.08 -11.73
N GLU A 65 -9.24 -2.95 -12.07
CA GLU A 65 -8.23 -2.90 -13.12
C GLU A 65 -6.88 -3.37 -12.57
N ALA A 66 -6.33 -4.41 -13.19
CA ALA A 66 -4.93 -4.78 -12.98
C ALA A 66 -4.09 -3.95 -13.95
N PRO A 67 -3.30 -2.96 -13.47
CA PRO A 67 -2.60 -2.04 -14.36
C PRO A 67 -1.57 -2.74 -15.25
N LYS A 68 -1.02 -3.85 -14.78
CA LYS A 68 -0.10 -4.71 -15.53
C LYS A 68 -0.26 -6.18 -15.14
N SER A 69 0.27 -7.08 -15.96
CA SER A 69 0.52 -8.47 -15.54
C SER A 69 1.64 -8.50 -14.51
N GLY A 70 1.48 -9.24 -13.42
CA GLY A 70 2.51 -9.30 -12.38
C GLY A 70 2.01 -9.76 -11.03
N MET A 71 2.84 -9.54 -10.02
CA MET A 71 2.52 -9.88 -8.64
C MET A 71 1.66 -8.81 -7.98
N TYR A 72 0.65 -9.28 -7.30
CA TYR A 72 -0.23 -8.51 -6.43
C TYR A 72 -0.19 -9.09 -5.03
N MET A 73 -0.52 -8.29 -4.06
CA MET A 73 -0.70 -8.72 -2.69
C MET A 73 -2.20 -8.80 -2.40
N ILE A 74 -2.65 -9.96 -1.93
CA ILE A 74 -3.99 -10.13 -1.37
C ILE A 74 -3.87 -9.98 0.15
N SER A 75 -4.74 -9.18 0.74
CA SER A 75 -4.77 -8.87 2.17
C SER A 75 -6.13 -9.22 2.76
N TYR A 76 -6.15 -9.77 3.97
CA TYR A 76 -7.34 -10.08 4.77
C TYR A 76 -6.97 -10.26 6.25
N GLY A 77 -7.68 -9.61 7.17
CA GLY A 77 -7.49 -9.80 8.62
C GLY A 77 -6.05 -9.51 9.09
N GLY A 78 -5.37 -8.52 8.50
CA GLY A 78 -3.98 -8.21 8.80
C GLY A 78 -2.94 -9.17 8.20
N LYS A 79 -3.38 -10.26 7.58
CA LYS A 79 -2.50 -11.22 6.88
C LYS A 79 -2.39 -10.86 5.41
N ARG A 80 -1.29 -11.27 4.78
CA ARG A 80 -0.99 -10.98 3.37
C ARG A 80 -0.37 -12.18 2.68
N ASN A 81 -0.61 -12.30 1.38
CA ASN A 81 0.07 -13.26 0.51
C ASN A 81 0.20 -12.69 -0.91
N LEU A 82 1.11 -13.25 -1.68
CA LEU A 82 1.30 -12.89 -3.07
C LEU A 82 0.38 -13.72 -3.99
N ILE A 83 -0.12 -13.08 -5.04
CA ILE A 83 -0.94 -13.68 -6.07
C ILE A 83 -0.52 -13.09 -7.42
N TYR A 84 -0.37 -13.93 -8.45
CA TYR A 84 -0.08 -13.47 -9.80
C TYR A 84 -1.37 -13.25 -10.59
N LEU A 85 -1.54 -12.05 -11.14
CA LEU A 85 -2.74 -11.65 -11.88
C LEU A 85 -2.39 -10.98 -13.21
N LYS A 86 -3.33 -11.08 -14.15
CA LYS A 86 -3.35 -10.37 -15.43
C LYS A 86 -4.71 -9.71 -15.63
N GLY A 87 -4.73 -8.58 -16.29
CA GLY A 87 -5.98 -7.97 -16.73
C GLY A 87 -6.82 -8.91 -17.59
N GLY A 88 -8.13 -8.87 -17.42
CA GLY A 88 -9.09 -9.71 -18.14
C GLY A 88 -9.38 -11.08 -17.52
N GLN A 89 -8.69 -11.47 -16.44
CA GLN A 89 -8.90 -12.76 -15.79
C GLN A 89 -10.16 -12.81 -14.94
N LYS A 90 -10.79 -14.01 -14.94
CA LYS A 90 -11.87 -14.38 -14.01
C LYS A 90 -11.38 -15.48 -13.10
N LEU A 91 -11.48 -15.25 -11.80
CA LEU A 91 -10.97 -16.20 -10.82
C LEU A 91 -11.91 -16.33 -9.62
N GLU A 92 -11.85 -17.49 -9.00
CA GLU A 92 -12.53 -17.77 -7.74
C GLU A 92 -11.50 -18.21 -6.70
N ILE A 93 -11.56 -17.60 -5.51
CA ILE A 93 -10.65 -17.86 -4.41
C ILE A 93 -11.45 -18.34 -3.21
N SER A 94 -11.01 -19.43 -2.59
CA SER A 94 -11.63 -19.92 -1.35
C SER A 94 -10.58 -20.25 -0.30
N GLY A 95 -10.94 -20.04 0.96
CA GLY A 95 -10.05 -20.30 2.08
C GLY A 95 -10.78 -20.35 3.42
N ASN A 96 -10.03 -20.58 4.48
CA ASN A 96 -10.52 -20.51 5.86
C ASN A 96 -10.02 -19.22 6.49
N ALA A 97 -10.86 -18.49 7.21
CA ALA A 97 -10.52 -17.20 7.83
C ALA A 97 -9.28 -17.26 8.75
N MET A 98 -9.02 -18.42 9.36
CA MET A 98 -7.85 -18.59 10.24
C MET A 98 -6.51 -18.56 9.47
N THR A 99 -6.49 -19.03 8.23
CA THR A 99 -5.26 -19.12 7.41
C THR A 99 -5.28 -18.23 6.17
N PHE A 100 -6.45 -17.80 5.72
CA PHE A 100 -6.59 -16.92 4.56
C PHE A 100 -5.96 -15.52 4.83
N PRO A 101 -5.23 -14.94 3.91
CA PRO A 101 -4.88 -15.42 2.57
C PRO A 101 -3.54 -16.17 2.50
N THR A 102 -2.95 -16.60 3.62
CA THR A 102 -1.69 -17.37 3.61
C THR A 102 -1.87 -18.69 2.89
N GLU A 103 -3.05 -19.32 3.07
CA GLU A 103 -3.46 -20.52 2.36
C GLU A 103 -4.80 -20.27 1.68
N TYR A 104 -4.91 -20.61 0.40
CA TYR A 104 -6.14 -20.52 -0.37
C TYR A 104 -6.13 -21.51 -1.54
N VAL A 105 -7.33 -21.80 -2.04
CA VAL A 105 -7.54 -22.52 -3.29
C VAL A 105 -7.98 -21.51 -4.34
N ILE A 106 -7.38 -21.57 -5.52
CA ILE A 106 -7.72 -20.71 -6.65
C ILE A 106 -8.17 -21.54 -7.84
N THR A 107 -9.23 -21.10 -8.52
CA THR A 107 -9.74 -21.68 -9.77
C THR A 107 -9.93 -20.57 -10.82
N GLY A 108 -10.21 -20.97 -12.08
CA GLY A 108 -10.33 -20.03 -13.19
C GLY A 108 -9.00 -19.71 -13.86
N ASP A 109 -8.95 -18.55 -14.54
CA ASP A 109 -7.86 -18.20 -15.47
C ASP A 109 -6.49 -18.03 -14.80
N ALA A 110 -6.47 -17.71 -13.50
CA ALA A 110 -5.23 -17.49 -12.76
C ALA A 110 -4.64 -18.77 -12.14
N LYS A 111 -5.34 -19.93 -12.24
CA LYS A 111 -5.00 -21.15 -11.48
C LYS A 111 -3.58 -21.65 -11.74
N LYS A 112 -3.21 -21.90 -13.00
CA LYS A 112 -1.92 -22.54 -13.34
C LYS A 112 -0.71 -21.73 -12.83
N ASN A 113 -0.76 -20.41 -12.94
CA ASN A 113 0.29 -19.50 -12.49
C ASN A 113 0.42 -19.51 -10.97
N ASN A 114 -0.71 -19.47 -10.27
CA ASN A 114 -0.72 -19.42 -8.81
C ASN A 114 -0.45 -20.78 -8.16
N ASP A 115 -0.86 -21.90 -8.76
CA ASP A 115 -0.47 -23.24 -8.32
C ASP A 115 1.06 -23.43 -8.40
N PHE A 116 1.68 -22.93 -9.48
CA PHE A 116 3.15 -22.92 -9.62
C PHE A 116 3.80 -22.10 -8.50
N PHE A 117 3.29 -20.88 -8.19
CA PHE A 117 3.81 -20.06 -7.09
C PHE A 117 3.67 -20.75 -5.74
N THR A 118 2.49 -21.27 -5.45
CA THR A 118 2.22 -21.97 -4.18
C THR A 118 3.14 -23.17 -3.99
N ALA A 119 3.31 -24.00 -5.02
CA ALA A 119 4.19 -25.16 -4.96
C ALA A 119 5.65 -24.77 -4.76
N THR A 120 6.12 -23.75 -5.49
CA THR A 120 7.49 -23.26 -5.36
C THR A 120 7.73 -22.61 -4.00
N GLN A 121 6.79 -21.84 -3.49
CA GLN A 121 6.90 -21.20 -2.18
C GLN A 121 6.93 -22.24 -1.05
N LYS A 122 6.11 -23.28 -1.14
CA LYS A 122 6.13 -24.41 -0.19
C LYS A 122 7.48 -25.11 -0.17
N TYR A 123 8.05 -25.36 -1.36
CA TYR A 123 9.40 -25.94 -1.45
C TYR A 123 10.44 -25.01 -0.78
N LEU A 124 10.43 -23.73 -1.11
CA LEU A 124 11.36 -22.75 -0.53
C LEU A 124 11.30 -22.73 0.99
N SER A 125 10.09 -22.72 1.57
CA SER A 125 9.90 -22.72 3.03
C SER A 125 10.49 -23.98 3.68
N THR A 126 10.33 -25.14 3.04
CA THR A 126 10.90 -26.40 3.53
C THR A 126 12.43 -26.44 3.32
N TYR A 127 12.90 -26.03 2.15
CA TYR A 127 14.31 -26.01 1.79
C TYR A 127 15.13 -25.08 2.70
N ALA A 128 14.59 -23.90 3.02
CA ALA A 128 15.23 -22.96 3.91
C ALA A 128 15.53 -23.55 5.30
N GLN A 129 14.73 -24.50 5.77
CA GLN A 129 14.96 -25.17 7.06
C GLN A 129 16.12 -26.19 6.98
N THR A 130 16.53 -26.61 5.79
CA THR A 130 17.64 -27.56 5.59
C THR A 130 18.99 -26.87 5.43
N VAL A 131 19.03 -25.56 5.22
CA VAL A 131 20.24 -24.76 5.02
C VAL A 131 20.54 -23.97 6.30
N ASN A 132 21.66 -24.31 6.98
CA ASN A 132 22.14 -23.50 8.09
C ASN A 132 22.86 -22.24 7.54
N MET A 133 22.06 -21.21 7.25
CA MET A 133 22.58 -19.96 6.68
C MET A 133 23.59 -19.27 7.60
N ASN A 134 23.39 -19.31 8.93
CA ASN A 134 24.32 -18.71 9.89
C ASN A 134 25.70 -19.40 9.85
N GLU A 135 25.72 -20.72 9.75
CA GLU A 135 26.95 -21.46 9.58
C GLU A 135 27.63 -21.13 8.25
N LEU A 136 26.87 -21.06 7.17
CA LEU A 136 27.37 -20.73 5.84
C LEU A 136 27.98 -19.30 5.81
N MET A 137 27.32 -18.34 6.43
CA MET A 137 27.81 -16.96 6.58
C MET A 137 29.12 -16.84 7.36
N ALA A 138 29.43 -17.78 8.23
CA ALA A 138 30.67 -17.81 9.01
C ALA A 138 31.86 -18.49 8.29
N LYS A 139 31.62 -19.11 7.12
CA LYS A 139 32.67 -19.79 6.33
C LYS A 139 33.53 -18.77 5.55
N ASP A 140 34.70 -19.26 5.09
CA ASP A 140 35.49 -18.52 4.10
C ASP A 140 34.69 -18.29 2.80
N GLU A 141 35.11 -17.28 2.02
CA GLU A 141 34.38 -16.84 0.83
C GLU A 141 34.16 -17.95 -0.20
N ASN A 142 35.17 -18.79 -0.45
CA ASN A 142 35.04 -19.85 -1.45
C ASN A 142 34.02 -20.91 -1.02
N THR A 143 34.01 -21.26 0.27
CA THR A 143 33.05 -22.21 0.83
C THR A 143 31.65 -21.61 0.86
N PHE A 144 31.52 -20.33 1.20
CA PHE A 144 30.27 -19.59 1.16
C PHE A 144 29.70 -19.55 -0.27
N LEU A 145 30.49 -19.11 -1.26
CA LEU A 145 30.05 -19.04 -2.66
C LEU A 145 29.56 -20.39 -3.20
N ARG A 146 30.32 -21.47 -2.98
CA ARG A 146 29.86 -22.81 -3.39
C ARG A 146 28.55 -23.21 -2.72
N GLY A 147 28.36 -22.82 -1.46
CA GLY A 147 27.11 -23.05 -0.76
C GLY A 147 25.94 -22.30 -1.41
N ILE A 148 26.14 -21.02 -1.75
CA ILE A 148 25.12 -20.20 -2.42
C ILE A 148 24.83 -20.68 -3.83
N GLU A 149 25.85 -21.08 -4.62
CA GLU A 149 25.66 -21.68 -5.95
C GLU A 149 24.83 -22.96 -5.87
N LYS A 150 25.08 -23.81 -4.85
CA LYS A 150 24.26 -24.99 -4.61
C LYS A 150 22.81 -24.63 -4.28
N VAL A 151 22.59 -23.65 -3.39
CA VAL A 151 21.24 -23.16 -3.07
C VAL A 151 20.53 -22.68 -4.35
N GLN A 152 21.21 -21.89 -5.18
CA GLN A 152 20.66 -21.42 -6.45
C GLN A 152 20.28 -22.58 -7.38
N ALA A 153 21.18 -23.55 -7.53
CA ALA A 153 20.95 -24.71 -8.40
C ALA A 153 19.77 -25.56 -7.94
N ASP A 154 19.68 -25.87 -6.65
CA ASP A 154 18.61 -26.68 -6.07
C ASP A 154 17.24 -25.99 -6.22
N ILE A 155 17.16 -24.68 -5.96
CA ILE A 155 15.92 -23.91 -6.10
C ILE A 155 15.53 -23.78 -7.57
N ASN A 156 16.47 -23.46 -8.47
CA ASN A 156 16.19 -23.39 -9.91
C ASN A 156 15.69 -24.73 -10.46
N LYS A 157 16.26 -25.85 -10.03
CA LYS A 157 15.78 -27.19 -10.39
C LYS A 157 14.31 -27.38 -9.99
N ASN A 158 13.93 -26.99 -8.77
CA ASN A 158 12.55 -27.07 -8.32
C ASN A 158 11.62 -26.13 -9.11
N ILE A 159 12.07 -24.90 -9.43
CA ILE A 159 11.32 -23.97 -10.29
C ILE A 159 11.04 -24.63 -11.64
N ASP A 160 12.05 -25.24 -12.27
CA ASP A 160 11.92 -25.88 -13.58
C ASP A 160 11.03 -27.14 -13.54
N GLU A 161 11.09 -27.94 -12.49
CA GLU A 161 10.22 -29.09 -12.25
C GLU A 161 8.75 -28.64 -12.08
N ASN A 162 8.50 -27.62 -11.26
CA ASN A 162 7.18 -27.04 -11.09
C ASN A 162 6.67 -26.38 -12.38
N ALA A 163 7.54 -25.73 -13.17
CA ALA A 163 7.17 -25.18 -14.47
C ALA A 163 6.68 -26.26 -15.44
N LYS A 164 7.35 -27.42 -15.48
CA LYS A 164 6.88 -28.58 -16.27
C LYS A 164 5.54 -29.12 -15.77
N LYS A 165 5.36 -29.18 -14.45
CA LYS A 165 4.15 -29.75 -13.83
C LYS A 165 2.91 -28.88 -14.03
N PHE A 166 3.03 -27.57 -13.83
CA PHE A 166 1.88 -26.65 -13.82
C PHE A 166 1.70 -25.87 -15.13
N SER A 167 2.71 -25.88 -16.01
CA SER A 167 2.72 -25.15 -17.29
C SER A 167 2.31 -23.67 -17.12
N PRO A 168 2.94 -22.93 -16.19
CA PRO A 168 2.67 -21.51 -16.03
C PRO A 168 3.12 -20.72 -17.26
N ASP A 169 2.73 -19.46 -17.33
CA ASP A 169 3.24 -18.56 -18.35
C ASP A 169 4.74 -18.31 -18.15
N ASN A 170 5.51 -18.19 -19.23
CA ASN A 170 6.97 -18.04 -19.18
C ASN A 170 7.42 -16.84 -18.35
N GLU A 171 6.66 -15.74 -18.39
CA GLU A 171 6.95 -14.53 -17.59
C GLU A 171 6.89 -14.80 -16.09
N VAL A 172 6.04 -15.74 -15.65
CA VAL A 172 5.90 -16.15 -14.25
C VAL A 172 7.13 -16.91 -13.77
N VAL A 173 7.63 -17.82 -14.62
CA VAL A 173 8.86 -18.57 -14.34
C VAL A 173 10.05 -17.62 -14.26
N THR A 174 10.16 -16.70 -15.21
CA THR A 174 11.22 -15.68 -15.25
C THR A 174 11.14 -14.79 -14.00
N TRP A 175 9.95 -14.34 -13.64
CA TRP A 175 9.75 -13.56 -12.43
C TRP A 175 10.26 -14.29 -11.18
N LYS A 176 9.96 -15.59 -11.05
CA LYS A 176 10.40 -16.39 -9.89
C LYS A 176 11.91 -16.58 -9.84
N LYS A 177 12.57 -16.74 -10.99
CA LYS A 177 14.03 -16.79 -11.06
C LYS A 177 14.69 -15.45 -10.69
N ASN A 178 14.10 -14.35 -11.12
CA ASN A 178 14.54 -13.00 -10.74
C ASN A 178 14.34 -12.71 -9.24
N ASP A 179 13.24 -13.20 -8.65
CA ASP A 179 12.98 -13.14 -7.20
C ASP A 179 14.07 -13.88 -6.41
N LEU A 180 14.46 -15.08 -6.88
CA LEU A 180 15.60 -15.80 -6.32
C LEU A 180 16.90 -15.00 -6.45
N SER A 181 17.18 -14.43 -7.62
CA SER A 181 18.38 -13.59 -7.83
C SER A 181 18.42 -12.41 -6.85
N SER A 182 17.30 -11.73 -6.66
CA SER A 182 17.18 -10.62 -5.70
C SER A 182 17.46 -11.06 -4.25
N THR A 183 16.94 -12.24 -3.89
CA THR A 183 17.18 -12.84 -2.56
C THR A 183 18.66 -13.18 -2.37
N LEU A 184 19.29 -13.82 -3.36
CA LEU A 184 20.70 -14.18 -3.29
C LEU A 184 21.61 -12.94 -3.23
N LEU A 185 21.30 -11.88 -3.97
CA LEU A 185 22.03 -10.61 -3.90
C LEU A 185 21.98 -10.00 -2.49
N THR A 186 20.83 -10.08 -1.83
CA THR A 186 20.70 -9.63 -0.44
C THR A 186 21.59 -10.46 0.50
N ILE A 187 21.64 -11.78 0.32
CA ILE A 187 22.48 -12.69 1.09
C ILE A 187 23.96 -12.40 0.86
N LEU A 188 24.39 -12.18 -0.39
CA LEU A 188 25.77 -11.81 -0.73
C LEU A 188 26.18 -10.49 -0.06
N ASN A 189 25.32 -9.48 -0.13
CA ASN A 189 25.57 -8.19 0.50
C ASN A 189 25.68 -8.32 2.02
N GLN A 190 24.84 -9.15 2.64
CA GLN A 190 24.90 -9.40 4.08
C GLN A 190 26.19 -10.11 4.48
N TYR A 191 26.70 -11.05 3.68
CA TYR A 191 28.00 -11.69 3.89
C TYR A 191 29.13 -10.65 3.94
N GLU A 192 29.21 -9.76 2.95
CA GLU A 192 30.22 -8.71 2.88
C GLU A 192 30.12 -7.74 4.08
N LEU A 193 28.90 -7.31 4.43
CA LEU A 193 28.67 -6.41 5.56
C LEU A 193 29.06 -7.04 6.90
N ASN A 194 28.69 -8.29 7.14
CA ASN A 194 29.04 -9.01 8.37
C ASN A 194 30.55 -9.09 8.55
N HIS A 195 31.31 -9.44 7.51
CA HIS A 195 32.75 -9.56 7.57
C HIS A 195 33.45 -8.21 7.81
N LYS A 196 32.91 -7.10 7.29
CA LYS A 196 33.37 -5.74 7.59
C LYS A 196 33.11 -5.35 9.05
N GLN A 197 31.97 -5.74 9.61
CA GLN A 197 31.57 -5.40 10.98
C GLN A 197 32.27 -6.26 12.04
N MET A 198 32.61 -7.52 11.73
CA MET A 198 33.26 -8.46 12.65
C MET A 198 34.78 -8.20 12.88
N GLY A 199 35.23 -6.95 12.69
CA GLY A 199 36.58 -6.52 12.98
C GLY A 199 37.52 -6.41 11.79
N ASN A 200 37.04 -6.55 10.58
CA ASN A 200 37.81 -6.31 9.37
C ASN A 200 37.16 -5.24 8.44
N PRO A 201 37.24 -3.94 8.83
CA PRO A 201 36.63 -2.86 8.02
C PRO A 201 37.20 -2.76 6.60
N SER A 202 38.39 -3.34 6.35
CA SER A 202 39.05 -3.39 5.04
C SER A 202 38.72 -4.63 4.24
N PHE A 203 37.81 -5.50 4.73
CA PHE A 203 37.39 -6.69 4.01
C PHE A 203 36.87 -6.34 2.61
N LYS A 204 37.40 -7.04 1.61
CA LYS A 204 36.99 -6.91 0.22
C LYS A 204 36.72 -8.30 -0.33
N VAL A 205 35.62 -8.44 -0.99
CA VAL A 205 35.27 -9.67 -1.73
C VAL A 205 36.17 -9.87 -2.94
N THR A 206 36.36 -11.11 -3.37
CA THR A 206 37.16 -11.46 -4.53
C THR A 206 36.45 -11.13 -5.85
N LYS A 207 37.19 -11.27 -6.96
CA LYS A 207 36.62 -11.18 -8.30
C LYS A 207 35.56 -12.25 -8.56
N ALA A 208 35.75 -13.47 -8.07
CA ALA A 208 34.76 -14.55 -8.21
C ALA A 208 33.42 -14.21 -7.57
N PHE A 209 33.45 -13.63 -6.37
CA PHE A 209 32.25 -13.14 -5.69
C PHE A 209 31.53 -12.06 -6.51
N THR A 210 32.28 -11.08 -6.99
CA THR A 210 31.73 -9.97 -7.80
C THR A 210 31.14 -10.48 -9.13
N ASP A 211 31.83 -11.41 -9.78
CA ASP A 211 31.36 -12.00 -11.04
C ASP A 211 30.05 -12.80 -10.84
N PHE A 212 29.92 -13.52 -9.70
CA PHE A 212 28.69 -14.20 -9.36
C PHE A 212 27.54 -13.21 -9.09
N ALA A 213 27.78 -12.16 -8.32
CA ALA A 213 26.79 -11.11 -8.09
C ALA A 213 26.34 -10.45 -9.41
N ASN A 214 27.28 -10.14 -10.31
CA ASN A 214 26.96 -9.54 -11.61
C ASN A 214 26.09 -10.45 -12.50
N LYS A 215 26.26 -11.78 -12.44
CA LYS A 215 25.37 -12.72 -13.14
C LYS A 215 23.93 -12.66 -12.59
N LEU A 216 23.77 -12.47 -11.29
CA LEU A 216 22.45 -12.32 -10.69
C LEU A 216 21.79 -10.99 -11.07
N GLU A 217 22.57 -9.99 -11.45
CA GLU A 217 22.14 -8.64 -11.86
C GLU A 217 21.98 -8.45 -13.38
N GLU A 218 21.93 -9.48 -14.21
CA GLU A 218 21.86 -9.34 -15.68
C GLU A 218 20.68 -8.47 -16.15
N ASN A 219 19.55 -8.52 -15.46
CA ASN A 219 18.32 -7.78 -15.82
C ASN A 219 18.01 -6.64 -14.84
N LYS A 220 18.97 -5.77 -14.51
CA LYS A 220 18.85 -4.73 -13.48
C LYS A 220 17.57 -3.90 -13.55
N ASP A 221 17.15 -3.48 -14.75
CA ASP A 221 15.93 -2.67 -14.91
C ASP A 221 14.64 -3.45 -14.63
N VAL A 222 14.61 -4.75 -14.97
CA VAL A 222 13.49 -5.63 -14.62
C VAL A 222 13.49 -5.88 -13.12
N LEU A 223 14.65 -6.19 -12.54
CA LEU A 223 14.80 -6.41 -11.10
C LEU A 223 14.31 -5.21 -10.29
N VAL A 224 14.72 -4.00 -10.66
CA VAL A 224 14.31 -2.79 -9.92
C VAL A 224 12.83 -2.46 -10.07
N LYS A 225 12.24 -2.79 -11.24
CA LYS A 225 10.81 -2.56 -11.49
C LYS A 225 9.91 -3.55 -10.73
N GLU A 226 10.28 -4.82 -10.70
CA GLU A 226 9.39 -5.90 -10.30
C GLU A 226 9.70 -6.50 -8.93
N HIS A 227 10.91 -6.29 -8.41
CA HIS A 227 11.37 -6.94 -7.18
C HIS A 227 11.74 -5.92 -6.09
N PRO A 228 10.87 -5.69 -5.11
CA PRO A 228 11.17 -4.80 -3.97
C PRO A 228 12.45 -5.18 -3.23
N LEU A 229 12.74 -6.47 -3.05
CA LEU A 229 13.99 -6.94 -2.41
C LEU A 229 15.25 -6.48 -3.15
N TYR A 230 15.21 -6.36 -4.49
CA TYR A 230 16.34 -5.81 -5.24
C TYR A 230 16.54 -4.31 -4.97
N ARG A 231 15.45 -3.55 -4.79
CA ARG A 231 15.54 -2.13 -4.39
C ARG A 231 16.17 -2.00 -3.00
N GLU A 232 15.75 -2.83 -2.05
CA GLU A 232 16.31 -2.87 -0.70
C GLU A 232 17.80 -3.26 -0.71
N TYR A 233 18.18 -4.24 -1.53
CA TYR A 233 19.58 -4.58 -1.75
C TYR A 233 20.40 -3.37 -2.25
N LEU A 234 19.93 -2.66 -3.27
CA LEU A 234 20.61 -1.48 -3.81
C LEU A 234 20.73 -0.36 -2.75
N LEU A 235 19.65 -0.10 -2.01
CA LEU A 235 19.65 0.92 -0.95
C LEU A 235 20.60 0.55 0.18
N THR A 236 20.60 -0.71 0.61
CA THR A 236 21.53 -1.19 1.65
C THR A 236 22.98 -1.06 1.21
N LYS A 237 23.27 -1.41 -0.04
CA LYS A 237 24.62 -1.29 -0.62
C LYS A 237 25.10 0.17 -0.69
N MET A 238 24.19 1.11 -1.00
CA MET A 238 24.50 2.55 -1.09
C MET A 238 24.47 3.27 0.27
N SER A 239 23.87 2.68 1.30
CA SER A 239 23.59 3.35 2.57
C SER A 239 24.84 3.97 3.23
N PRO A 240 26.01 3.31 3.33
CA PRO A 240 27.19 3.89 3.99
C PRO A 240 27.68 5.17 3.30
N ASP A 241 27.69 5.19 1.98
CA ASP A 241 28.14 6.34 1.21
C ASP A 241 27.11 7.46 1.19
N PHE A 242 25.82 7.09 1.11
CA PHE A 242 24.74 8.08 1.22
C PHE A 242 24.73 8.74 2.61
N GLN A 243 24.93 8.01 3.69
CA GLN A 243 24.98 8.58 5.05
C GLN A 243 26.10 9.62 5.18
N LYS A 244 27.32 9.32 4.70
CA LYS A 244 28.43 10.27 4.66
C LYS A 244 28.11 11.51 3.82
N PHE A 245 27.53 11.31 2.65
CA PHE A 245 27.10 12.40 1.77
C PHE A 245 26.04 13.28 2.44
N ALA A 246 25.01 12.66 3.02
CA ALA A 246 23.91 13.35 3.69
C ALA A 246 24.41 14.16 4.89
N GLN A 247 25.28 13.58 5.74
CA GLN A 247 25.88 14.26 6.87
C GLN A 247 26.67 15.51 6.43
N ALA A 248 27.49 15.38 5.40
CA ALA A 248 28.29 16.50 4.88
C ALA A 248 27.41 17.62 4.29
N LYS A 249 26.28 17.28 3.67
CA LYS A 249 25.39 18.23 2.99
C LYS A 249 24.36 18.88 3.92
N SER A 250 23.95 18.20 4.97
CA SER A 250 22.99 18.72 5.96
C SER A 250 23.65 19.53 7.07
N ALA A 251 24.98 19.52 7.20
CA ALA A 251 25.69 20.25 8.23
C ALA A 251 25.26 21.75 8.26
N GLY A 252 24.74 22.20 9.40
CA GLY A 252 24.25 23.58 9.60
C GLY A 252 22.94 23.92 8.92
N LYS A 253 22.21 22.94 8.35
CA LYS A 253 20.89 23.15 7.70
C LYS A 253 19.81 22.39 8.47
N THR A 254 18.71 23.07 8.77
CA THR A 254 17.56 22.49 9.49
C THR A 254 16.39 22.13 8.58
N ASP A 255 16.47 22.47 7.30
CA ASP A 255 15.34 22.41 6.36
C ASP A 255 15.73 21.66 5.07
N VAL A 256 16.26 20.45 5.24
CA VAL A 256 16.64 19.57 4.12
C VAL A 256 15.94 18.23 4.30
N THR A 257 15.25 17.77 3.26
CA THR A 257 14.57 16.47 3.30
C THR A 257 15.51 15.35 2.89
N THR A 258 15.21 14.13 3.32
CA THR A 258 15.95 12.93 2.91
C THR A 258 15.90 12.77 1.39
N SER A 259 14.75 13.03 0.79
CA SER A 259 14.55 12.93 -0.66
C SER A 259 15.39 13.93 -1.45
N GLU A 260 15.54 15.18 -0.98
CA GLU A 260 16.44 16.16 -1.62
C GLU A 260 17.88 15.67 -1.63
N LEU A 261 18.36 15.18 -0.48
CA LEU A 261 19.72 14.66 -0.35
C LEU A 261 19.95 13.41 -1.21
N PHE A 262 18.95 12.52 -1.25
CA PHE A 262 19.07 11.29 -2.00
C PHE A 262 19.00 11.51 -3.51
N ALA A 263 18.15 12.43 -3.99
CA ALA A 263 18.12 12.84 -5.40
C ALA A 263 19.48 13.44 -5.84
N GLU A 264 20.05 14.34 -5.01
CA GLU A 264 21.37 14.90 -5.29
C GLU A 264 22.46 13.81 -5.30
N TYR A 265 22.42 12.87 -4.35
CA TYR A 265 23.35 11.75 -4.28
C TYR A 265 23.27 10.84 -5.50
N LEU A 266 22.08 10.44 -5.92
CA LEU A 266 21.87 9.61 -7.10
C LEU A 266 22.43 10.27 -8.36
N ASN A 267 22.22 11.57 -8.52
CA ASN A 267 22.66 12.31 -9.69
C ASN A 267 24.18 12.51 -9.74
N LYS A 268 24.83 12.73 -8.59
CA LYS A 268 26.27 13.00 -8.51
C LYS A 268 27.13 11.76 -8.39
N ASN A 269 26.70 10.80 -7.59
CA ASN A 269 27.52 9.67 -7.15
C ASN A 269 27.15 8.34 -7.80
N GLN A 270 25.92 8.22 -8.35
CA GLN A 270 25.41 6.98 -8.93
C GLN A 270 25.15 7.13 -10.44
N LYS A 271 26.21 7.53 -11.19
CA LYS A 271 26.11 7.80 -12.62
C LYS A 271 25.84 6.56 -13.47
N ASP A 272 26.26 5.39 -12.98
CA ASP A 272 26.11 4.11 -13.69
C ASP A 272 24.72 3.48 -13.52
N LEU A 273 23.89 4.02 -12.61
CA LEU A 273 22.51 3.59 -12.49
C LEU A 273 21.66 4.11 -13.64
N SER A 274 20.81 3.25 -14.20
CA SER A 274 19.81 3.67 -15.17
C SER A 274 18.83 4.68 -14.55
N GLN A 275 18.20 5.50 -15.40
CA GLN A 275 17.18 6.45 -14.95
C GLN A 275 16.01 5.70 -14.28
N THR A 276 15.63 4.53 -14.82
CA THR A 276 14.63 3.65 -14.21
C THR A 276 14.98 3.30 -12.76
N ALA A 277 16.23 2.87 -12.52
CA ALA A 277 16.67 2.54 -11.17
C ALA A 277 16.64 3.75 -10.24
N LYS A 278 17.10 4.93 -10.73
CA LYS A 278 17.04 6.17 -9.95
C LYS A 278 15.61 6.55 -9.58
N ASP A 279 14.68 6.46 -10.52
CA ASP A 279 13.26 6.79 -10.29
C ASP A 279 12.64 5.89 -9.21
N TYR A 280 12.81 4.57 -9.32
CA TYR A 280 12.27 3.63 -8.32
C TYR A 280 12.89 3.79 -6.94
N LEU A 281 14.22 3.97 -6.86
CA LEU A 281 14.92 4.14 -5.58
C LEU A 281 14.55 5.45 -4.91
N LEU A 282 14.48 6.54 -5.67
CA LEU A 282 14.07 7.84 -5.14
C LEU A 282 12.62 7.80 -4.67
N ALA A 283 11.72 7.21 -5.46
CA ALA A 283 10.32 7.05 -5.09
C ALA A 283 10.14 6.24 -3.80
N PHE A 284 10.91 5.16 -3.65
CA PHE A 284 10.87 4.33 -2.44
C PHE A 284 11.35 5.11 -1.20
N VAL A 285 12.47 5.85 -1.31
CA VAL A 285 12.96 6.69 -0.21
C VAL A 285 11.95 7.79 0.14
N MET A 286 11.35 8.45 -0.87
CA MET A 286 10.32 9.47 -0.65
C MET A 286 9.12 8.91 0.13
N ALA A 287 8.61 7.75 -0.29
CA ALA A 287 7.46 7.11 0.34
C ALA A 287 7.75 6.67 1.79
N GLN A 288 8.99 6.31 2.11
CA GLN A 288 9.36 5.86 3.45
C GLN A 288 9.77 6.99 4.40
N SER A 289 10.36 8.07 3.88
CA SER A 289 10.99 9.07 4.75
C SER A 289 10.20 10.37 4.85
N ASP A 290 9.70 10.90 3.74
CA ASP A 290 9.21 12.27 3.69
C ASP A 290 7.70 12.38 3.40
N ILE A 291 7.07 11.32 2.87
CA ILE A 291 5.61 11.27 2.68
C ILE A 291 4.98 10.61 3.91
N HIS A 292 4.68 11.40 4.93
CA HIS A 292 4.08 10.91 6.17
C HIS A 292 2.95 11.85 6.66
N PRO A 293 2.00 11.35 7.49
CA PRO A 293 0.98 12.18 8.09
C PRO A 293 1.59 13.29 8.95
N GLY A 294 1.09 14.51 8.82
CA GLY A 294 1.58 15.65 9.59
C GLY A 294 2.89 16.27 9.08
N ALA A 295 3.37 15.87 7.90
CA ALA A 295 4.50 16.54 7.26
C ALA A 295 4.23 18.05 7.12
N PRO A 296 5.22 18.93 7.44
CA PRO A 296 5.07 20.37 7.25
C PRO A 296 4.74 20.72 5.79
N GLU A 297 3.89 21.73 5.57
CA GLU A 297 3.48 22.14 4.21
C GLU A 297 4.69 22.38 3.30
N LYS A 298 5.75 23.01 3.83
CA LYS A 298 6.99 23.22 3.10
C LYS A 298 7.67 21.92 2.65
N THR A 299 7.62 20.87 3.46
CA THR A 299 8.11 19.55 3.09
C THR A 299 7.25 18.96 1.97
N VAL A 300 5.92 19.04 2.11
CA VAL A 300 4.98 18.56 1.09
C VAL A 300 5.23 19.24 -0.28
N GLU A 301 5.46 20.56 -0.30
CA GLU A 301 5.78 21.31 -1.52
C GLU A 301 7.13 20.91 -2.13
N LYS A 302 8.17 20.70 -1.30
CA LYS A 302 9.47 20.21 -1.76
C LYS A 302 9.36 18.85 -2.42
N ILE A 303 8.64 17.90 -1.77
CA ILE A 303 8.42 16.56 -2.31
C ILE A 303 7.67 16.63 -3.64
N LYS A 304 6.63 17.45 -3.75
CA LYS A 304 5.92 17.67 -5.02
C LYS A 304 6.87 18.15 -6.13
N LYS A 305 7.76 19.10 -5.81
CA LYS A 305 8.76 19.58 -6.77
C LYS A 305 9.70 18.46 -7.21
N ILE A 306 10.22 17.65 -6.27
CA ILE A 306 11.11 16.51 -6.60
C ILE A 306 10.38 15.50 -7.50
N ILE A 307 9.13 15.17 -7.20
CA ILE A 307 8.31 14.30 -8.05
C ILE A 307 8.24 14.85 -9.49
N ASP A 308 8.01 16.13 -9.64
CA ASP A 308 7.84 16.73 -10.97
C ASP A 308 9.19 16.85 -11.72
N THR A 309 10.30 17.15 -11.02
CA THR A 309 11.60 17.48 -11.66
C THR A 309 12.55 16.30 -11.77
N ASP A 310 12.64 15.43 -10.76
CA ASP A 310 13.67 14.40 -10.65
C ASP A 310 13.18 13.02 -11.11
N ILE A 311 11.91 12.66 -10.83
CA ILE A 311 11.31 11.44 -11.37
C ILE A 311 11.00 11.65 -12.86
N LYS A 312 11.36 10.70 -13.72
CA LYS A 312 11.10 10.76 -15.17
C LYS A 312 9.98 9.82 -15.61
N ASP A 313 9.80 8.70 -14.93
CA ASP A 313 8.73 7.75 -15.22
C ASP A 313 7.36 8.33 -14.78
N ASN A 314 6.45 8.46 -15.74
CA ASN A 314 5.12 9.05 -15.49
C ASN A 314 4.26 8.17 -14.57
N THR A 315 4.40 6.85 -14.63
CA THR A 315 3.64 5.93 -13.76
C THR A 315 4.06 6.12 -12.31
N ILE A 316 5.37 6.20 -12.06
CA ILE A 316 5.91 6.46 -10.72
C ILE A 316 5.47 7.84 -10.20
N LYS A 317 5.48 8.88 -11.07
CA LYS A 317 4.97 10.21 -10.70
C LYS A 317 3.52 10.15 -10.23
N GLU A 318 2.66 9.49 -11.00
CA GLU A 318 1.25 9.36 -10.66
C GLU A 318 1.04 8.56 -9.36
N ASP A 319 1.80 7.51 -9.16
CA ASP A 319 1.72 6.72 -7.92
C ASP A 319 2.16 7.52 -6.70
N LEU A 320 3.27 8.27 -6.80
CA LEU A 320 3.72 9.15 -5.72
C LEU A 320 2.71 10.27 -5.41
N LYS A 321 2.10 10.87 -6.44
CA LYS A 321 1.04 11.86 -6.27
C LYS A 321 -0.19 11.26 -5.57
N LYS A 322 -0.57 10.01 -5.92
CA LYS A 322 -1.66 9.30 -5.24
C LYS A 322 -1.35 9.05 -3.75
N ILE A 323 -0.12 8.57 -3.44
CA ILE A 323 0.30 8.36 -2.05
C ILE A 323 0.31 9.71 -1.30
N GLN A 324 0.96 10.73 -1.86
CA GLN A 324 1.03 12.04 -1.24
C GLN A 324 -0.37 12.60 -0.98
N PHE A 325 -1.28 12.48 -1.95
CA PHE A 325 -2.67 12.87 -1.78
C PHE A 325 -3.39 12.02 -0.72
N ALA A 326 -3.19 10.70 -0.75
CA ALA A 326 -3.77 9.82 0.25
C ALA A 326 -3.30 10.15 1.68
N ILE A 327 -2.07 10.60 1.87
CA ILE A 327 -1.48 10.91 3.18
C ILE A 327 -1.78 12.36 3.61
N ASN A 328 -1.54 13.33 2.74
CA ASN A 328 -1.58 14.75 3.07
C ASN A 328 -2.93 15.42 2.75
N GLY A 329 -3.76 14.79 1.91
CA GLY A 329 -5.07 15.33 1.49
C GLY A 329 -4.96 16.50 0.53
N PHE A 330 -5.96 17.36 0.57
CA PHE A 330 -6.07 18.55 -0.26
C PHE A 330 -5.21 19.70 0.24
N LYS A 331 -4.87 20.61 -0.66
CA LYS A 331 -4.38 21.93 -0.27
C LYS A 331 -5.58 22.75 0.27
N ILE A 332 -5.38 23.41 1.40
CA ILE A 332 -6.40 24.30 1.98
C ILE A 332 -6.69 25.43 1.00
N GLY A 333 -7.99 25.69 0.78
CA GLY A 333 -8.48 26.70 -0.17
C GLY A 333 -8.82 26.15 -1.56
N GLU A 334 -8.50 24.88 -1.88
CA GLU A 334 -8.96 24.22 -3.11
C GLU A 334 -10.48 23.96 -3.04
N ALA A 335 -11.15 23.92 -4.21
CA ALA A 335 -12.55 23.55 -4.27
C ALA A 335 -12.77 22.11 -3.81
N ALA A 336 -13.75 21.89 -2.94
CA ALA A 336 -14.15 20.55 -2.52
C ALA A 336 -14.72 19.78 -3.72
N PRO A 337 -14.20 18.58 -4.05
CA PRO A 337 -14.67 17.80 -5.19
C PRO A 337 -16.14 17.39 -5.06
N GLU A 338 -16.89 17.53 -6.14
CA GLU A 338 -18.26 17.03 -6.24
C GLU A 338 -18.28 15.58 -6.73
N ALA A 339 -19.29 14.85 -6.29
CA ALA A 339 -19.57 13.49 -6.73
C ALA A 339 -21.08 13.21 -6.72
N ALA A 340 -21.51 12.23 -7.51
CA ALA A 340 -22.87 11.75 -7.46
C ALA A 340 -23.13 11.02 -6.14
N LEU A 341 -24.05 11.53 -5.33
CA LEU A 341 -24.41 11.02 -4.02
C LEU A 341 -25.92 10.82 -3.93
N VAL A 342 -26.36 9.90 -3.06
CA VAL A 342 -27.77 9.53 -2.94
C VAL A 342 -28.17 9.55 -1.46
N LYS A 343 -29.28 10.23 -1.15
CA LYS A 343 -29.89 10.20 0.19
C LYS A 343 -30.61 8.87 0.43
N ALA A 344 -30.98 8.59 1.68
CA ALA A 344 -31.70 7.37 2.04
C ALA A 344 -33.03 7.21 1.30
N ASP A 345 -33.69 8.32 0.99
CA ASP A 345 -34.97 8.36 0.23
C ASP A 345 -34.77 8.18 -1.30
N GLY A 346 -33.55 7.99 -1.76
CA GLY A 346 -33.22 7.81 -3.18
C GLY A 346 -33.02 9.11 -3.96
N LYS A 347 -33.16 10.27 -3.34
CA LYS A 347 -32.91 11.55 -4.00
C LYS A 347 -31.41 11.79 -4.14
N SER A 348 -31.02 12.37 -5.28
CA SER A 348 -29.64 12.84 -5.48
C SER A 348 -29.30 13.96 -4.50
N TYR A 349 -28.03 14.08 -4.20
CA TYR A 349 -27.47 15.12 -3.36
C TYR A 349 -26.12 15.59 -3.89
N ASN A 350 -25.92 16.91 -3.86
CA ASN A 350 -24.65 17.54 -4.22
C ASN A 350 -24.07 18.24 -3.00
N LEU A 351 -22.76 18.16 -2.80
CA LEU A 351 -22.10 18.84 -1.69
C LEU A 351 -22.27 20.37 -1.77
N SER A 352 -22.40 20.91 -2.99
CA SER A 352 -22.70 22.32 -3.25
C SER A 352 -24.04 22.80 -2.69
N GLU A 353 -24.96 21.91 -2.28
CA GLU A 353 -26.18 22.29 -1.54
C GLU A 353 -25.86 22.95 -0.18
N ASN A 354 -24.62 22.80 0.33
CA ASN A 354 -24.17 23.43 1.56
C ASN A 354 -23.59 24.84 1.38
N LYS A 355 -23.49 25.39 0.15
CA LYS A 355 -22.96 26.74 -0.08
C LYS A 355 -23.65 27.77 0.80
N GLY A 356 -22.85 28.71 1.35
CA GLY A 356 -23.30 29.71 2.28
C GLY A 356 -23.16 29.34 3.76
N LYS A 357 -22.90 28.05 4.06
CA LYS A 357 -22.68 27.54 5.40
C LYS A 357 -21.53 26.55 5.41
N PRO A 358 -20.54 26.64 6.32
CA PRO A 358 -19.49 25.63 6.39
C PRO A 358 -20.07 24.28 6.76
N TYR A 359 -19.40 23.19 6.37
CA TYR A 359 -19.84 21.84 6.74
C TYR A 359 -18.68 20.92 7.12
N LEU A 360 -18.99 19.99 8.03
CA LEU A 360 -18.12 18.87 8.36
C LEU A 360 -18.53 17.66 7.51
N LEU A 361 -17.65 17.23 6.61
CA LEU A 361 -17.79 16.02 5.83
C LEU A 361 -17.19 14.86 6.61
N THR A 362 -17.99 13.84 6.88
CA THR A 362 -17.60 12.65 7.64
C THR A 362 -17.78 11.40 6.80
N PHE A 363 -16.69 10.70 6.50
CA PHE A 363 -16.73 9.38 5.88
C PHE A 363 -16.74 8.30 6.95
N TYR A 364 -17.66 7.35 6.84
CA TYR A 364 -17.81 6.27 7.82
C TYR A 364 -18.38 4.99 7.19
N ALA A 365 -18.17 3.85 7.86
CA ALA A 365 -18.75 2.57 7.48
C ALA A 365 -19.13 1.74 8.71
N SER A 366 -20.15 0.91 8.59
CA SER A 366 -20.64 0.04 9.69
C SER A 366 -19.63 -1.02 10.12
N TRP A 367 -18.78 -1.45 9.21
CA TRP A 367 -17.74 -2.44 9.47
C TRP A 367 -16.48 -1.84 10.12
N ASN A 368 -16.37 -0.51 10.19
CA ASN A 368 -15.23 0.13 10.88
C ASN A 368 -15.46 0.09 12.40
N PRO A 369 -14.57 -0.54 13.19
CA PRO A 369 -14.78 -0.72 14.62
C PRO A 369 -14.72 0.59 15.43
N TYR A 370 -14.09 1.63 14.88
CA TYR A 370 -13.87 2.90 15.59
C TYR A 370 -15.05 3.87 15.51
N ILE A 371 -16.02 3.62 14.61
CA ILE A 371 -17.15 4.55 14.45
C ILE A 371 -18.17 4.46 15.60
N GLY A 372 -18.38 3.27 16.16
CA GLY A 372 -19.42 2.99 17.14
C GLY A 372 -19.20 3.69 18.49
N GLU A 373 -18.67 2.97 19.47
CA GLU A 373 -18.56 3.42 20.86
C GLU A 373 -17.55 4.57 21.05
N ALA A 374 -16.50 4.62 20.24
CA ALA A 374 -15.48 5.65 20.37
C ALA A 374 -15.86 6.99 19.71
N THR A 375 -16.42 6.96 18.51
CA THR A 375 -16.61 8.18 17.68
C THR A 375 -18.02 8.78 17.84
N VAL A 376 -19.06 7.95 17.85
CA VAL A 376 -20.47 8.43 17.85
C VAL A 376 -20.81 9.32 19.04
N PRO A 377 -20.42 9.02 20.28
CA PRO A 377 -20.69 9.92 21.42
C PRO A 377 -20.07 11.29 21.23
N VAL A 378 -18.79 11.35 20.83
CA VAL A 378 -18.07 12.61 20.57
C VAL A 378 -18.70 13.37 19.39
N LEU A 379 -19.07 12.64 18.33
CA LEU A 379 -19.75 13.23 17.17
C LEU A 379 -21.07 13.89 17.55
N LYS A 380 -21.82 13.29 18.45
CA LYS A 380 -23.09 13.85 18.97
C LYS A 380 -22.85 15.17 19.70
N GLU A 381 -21.81 15.25 20.51
CA GLU A 381 -21.44 16.48 21.23
C GLU A 381 -20.99 17.58 20.25
N VAL A 382 -20.10 17.25 19.31
CA VAL A 382 -19.62 18.17 18.26
C VAL A 382 -20.79 18.70 17.44
N VAL A 383 -21.68 17.83 16.97
CA VAL A 383 -22.87 18.22 16.22
C VAL A 383 -23.76 19.14 17.04
N ASN A 384 -24.06 18.79 18.29
CA ASN A 384 -24.91 19.61 19.14
C ASN A 384 -24.36 21.00 19.39
N PHE A 385 -23.03 21.14 19.52
CA PHE A 385 -22.38 22.42 19.74
C PHE A 385 -22.38 23.30 18.48
N TYR A 386 -22.02 22.72 17.31
CA TYR A 386 -21.81 23.54 16.11
C TYR A 386 -23.00 23.63 15.15
N LYS A 387 -24.08 22.83 15.30
CA LYS A 387 -25.19 22.70 14.33
C LYS A 387 -25.90 24.03 13.98
N SER A 388 -25.85 25.04 14.84
CA SER A 388 -26.43 26.36 14.55
C SER A 388 -25.63 27.13 13.48
N LYS A 389 -24.33 26.88 13.37
CA LYS A 389 -23.39 27.63 12.51
C LYS A 389 -22.79 26.79 11.36
N MET A 390 -22.89 25.47 11.40
CA MET A 390 -22.38 24.61 10.33
C MET A 390 -23.31 23.43 10.01
N ASN A 391 -23.18 22.86 8.84
CA ASN A 391 -23.87 21.65 8.43
C ASN A 391 -23.01 20.41 8.70
N PHE A 392 -23.65 19.25 8.80
CA PHE A 392 -22.98 17.96 8.97
C PHE A 392 -23.43 17.03 7.86
N VAL A 393 -22.46 16.47 7.13
CA VAL A 393 -22.70 15.59 5.99
C VAL A 393 -22.00 14.27 6.28
N PHE A 394 -22.78 13.21 6.44
CA PHE A 394 -22.31 11.87 6.77
C PHE A 394 -22.33 11.00 5.52
N VAL A 395 -21.17 10.71 4.94
CA VAL A 395 -20.99 9.88 3.76
C VAL A 395 -20.71 8.46 4.20
N ASN A 396 -21.69 7.60 4.02
CA ASN A 396 -21.56 6.18 4.30
C ASN A 396 -20.88 5.49 3.13
N VAL A 397 -19.83 4.72 3.43
CA VAL A 397 -19.06 3.92 2.46
C VAL A 397 -19.21 2.41 2.74
N ASP A 398 -20.37 1.98 3.20
CA ASP A 398 -20.75 0.56 3.24
C ASP A 398 -20.92 0.00 1.82
N ASP A 399 -20.83 -1.32 1.67
CA ASP A 399 -20.84 -1.96 0.35
C ASP A 399 -22.22 -1.94 -0.31
N THR A 400 -23.30 -1.89 0.48
CA THR A 400 -24.68 -1.95 -0.01
C THR A 400 -25.56 -0.85 0.56
N LYS A 401 -26.59 -0.48 -0.21
CA LYS A 401 -27.61 0.48 0.24
C LYS A 401 -28.35 -0.01 1.49
N ASP A 402 -28.60 -1.30 1.63
CA ASP A 402 -29.28 -1.88 2.81
C ASP A 402 -28.43 -1.72 4.07
N GLN A 403 -27.12 -1.93 3.98
CA GLN A 403 -26.18 -1.64 5.07
C GLN A 403 -26.24 -0.16 5.44
N PHE A 404 -26.16 0.74 4.48
CA PHE A 404 -26.30 2.18 4.70
C PHE A 404 -27.58 2.55 5.44
N VAL A 405 -28.74 2.08 4.96
CA VAL A 405 -30.04 2.40 5.60
C VAL A 405 -30.08 1.92 7.03
N LYS A 406 -29.61 0.70 7.28
CA LYS A 406 -29.52 0.15 8.63
C LYS A 406 -28.54 0.95 9.51
N THR A 407 -27.35 1.25 9.00
CA THR A 407 -26.31 1.95 9.76
C THR A 407 -26.72 3.38 10.09
N SER A 408 -27.25 4.11 9.14
CA SER A 408 -27.68 5.51 9.35
C SER A 408 -28.84 5.60 10.35
N SER A 409 -29.76 4.65 10.33
CA SER A 409 -30.92 4.64 11.24
C SER A 409 -30.58 4.16 12.67
N SER A 410 -29.52 3.38 12.84
CA SER A 410 -29.11 2.85 14.16
C SER A 410 -27.97 3.68 14.77
N LEU A 411 -26.83 3.75 14.06
CA LEU A 411 -25.57 4.33 14.54
C LEU A 411 -25.66 5.86 14.72
N LEU A 412 -26.27 6.54 13.74
CA LEU A 412 -26.42 8.00 13.75
C LEU A 412 -27.78 8.46 14.25
N LYS A 413 -28.54 7.60 14.93
CA LYS A 413 -29.86 7.94 15.47
C LYS A 413 -29.78 9.13 16.41
N GLY A 414 -30.57 10.17 16.10
CA GLY A 414 -30.65 11.39 16.90
C GLY A 414 -29.47 12.37 16.71
N ILE A 415 -28.60 12.13 15.75
CA ILE A 415 -27.55 13.07 15.34
C ILE A 415 -28.06 13.87 14.13
N THR A 416 -28.06 15.21 14.26
CA THR A 416 -28.49 16.11 13.20
C THR A 416 -27.47 16.15 12.07
N GLY A 417 -27.92 15.92 10.83
CA GLY A 417 -27.05 15.99 9.65
C GLY A 417 -27.70 15.31 8.45
N THR A 418 -27.05 15.39 7.30
CA THR A 418 -27.48 14.76 6.07
C THR A 418 -26.76 13.43 5.88
N ASN A 419 -27.50 12.32 5.89
CA ASN A 419 -26.97 10.99 5.65
C ASN A 419 -27.01 10.65 4.18
N ILE A 420 -25.87 10.25 3.62
CA ILE A 420 -25.67 10.01 2.20
C ILE A 420 -24.98 8.68 1.99
N TYR A 421 -25.40 7.98 0.95
CA TYR A 421 -24.77 6.74 0.49
C TYR A 421 -23.82 7.01 -0.67
N ALA A 422 -22.59 6.56 -0.53
CA ALA A 422 -21.63 6.48 -1.62
C ALA A 422 -21.74 5.10 -2.28
N GLU A 423 -22.42 5.03 -3.42
CA GLU A 423 -22.59 3.78 -4.16
C GLU A 423 -21.23 3.15 -4.49
N ASN A 424 -21.09 1.85 -4.26
CA ASN A 424 -19.84 1.08 -4.31
C ASN A 424 -18.86 1.35 -3.14
N GLY A 425 -19.30 1.98 -2.06
CA GLY A 425 -18.55 2.11 -0.80
C GLY A 425 -17.18 2.79 -0.99
N LEU A 426 -16.11 2.16 -0.52
CA LEU A 426 -14.74 2.67 -0.69
C LEU A 426 -14.28 2.72 -2.15
N ASN A 427 -14.92 2.00 -3.05
CA ASN A 427 -14.61 2.03 -4.47
C ASN A 427 -15.38 3.13 -5.23
N SER A 428 -16.21 3.91 -4.54
CA SER A 428 -17.00 5.00 -5.09
C SER A 428 -16.15 6.16 -5.60
N ASP A 429 -16.74 6.96 -6.50
CA ASP A 429 -16.10 8.16 -7.04
C ASP A 429 -15.73 9.17 -5.92
N ILE A 430 -16.63 9.38 -4.96
CA ILE A 430 -16.36 10.31 -3.85
C ILE A 430 -15.22 9.82 -2.94
N ALA A 431 -15.16 8.52 -2.59
CA ALA A 431 -14.09 7.99 -1.78
C ALA A 431 -12.73 8.15 -2.47
N LYS A 432 -12.66 7.88 -3.79
CA LYS A 432 -11.45 8.08 -4.60
C LYS A 432 -11.05 9.55 -4.68
N LYS A 433 -11.99 10.45 -4.97
CA LYS A 433 -11.74 11.89 -5.06
C LYS A 433 -11.27 12.50 -3.75
N TYR A 434 -11.70 11.96 -2.62
CA TYR A 434 -11.28 12.41 -1.29
C TYR A 434 -10.11 11.60 -0.71
N GLY A 435 -9.56 10.64 -1.44
CA GLY A 435 -8.44 9.81 -0.98
C GLY A 435 -8.81 9.00 0.27
N VAL A 436 -10.07 8.55 0.37
CA VAL A 436 -10.56 7.77 1.51
C VAL A 436 -10.32 6.30 1.27
N TYR A 437 -9.58 5.67 2.18
CA TYR A 437 -9.26 4.26 2.20
C TYR A 437 -9.74 3.62 3.51
N GLY A 438 -9.87 2.30 3.57
CA GLY A 438 -10.38 1.59 4.73
C GLY A 438 -9.62 1.89 6.03
N PHE A 439 -8.29 2.01 5.95
CA PHE A 439 -7.43 2.36 7.08
C PHE A 439 -7.56 3.83 7.55
N LYS A 440 -8.30 4.65 6.81
CA LYS A 440 -8.52 6.08 7.09
C LYS A 440 -9.93 6.39 7.60
N LEU A 441 -10.68 5.41 8.04
CA LEU A 441 -12.01 5.62 8.58
C LEU A 441 -12.00 5.60 10.12
N PRO A 442 -12.84 6.41 10.76
CA PRO A 442 -13.63 7.50 10.18
C PRO A 442 -12.74 8.67 9.74
N CYS A 443 -13.14 9.39 8.69
CA CYS A 443 -12.39 10.53 8.16
C CYS A 443 -13.24 11.80 8.19
N PHE A 444 -12.67 12.88 8.69
CA PHE A 444 -13.32 14.18 8.89
C PHE A 444 -12.61 15.26 8.09
N ILE A 445 -13.35 16.01 7.28
CA ILE A 445 -12.83 17.10 6.45
C ILE A 445 -13.76 18.31 6.62
N VAL A 446 -13.20 19.47 6.96
CA VAL A 446 -13.95 20.72 7.06
C VAL A 446 -13.94 21.41 5.70
N VAL A 447 -15.11 21.84 5.25
CA VAL A 447 -15.30 22.66 4.04
C VAL A 447 -15.92 23.99 4.46
N ASP A 448 -15.40 25.08 3.92
CA ASP A 448 -15.89 26.43 4.24
C ASP A 448 -17.23 26.77 3.56
N LYS A 449 -17.78 27.94 3.89
CA LYS A 449 -19.05 28.43 3.32
C LYS A 449 -19.02 28.63 1.80
N ASP A 450 -17.84 28.78 1.21
CA ASP A 450 -17.65 29.00 -0.22
C ASP A 450 -17.44 27.67 -0.99
N GLY A 451 -17.48 26.52 -0.29
CA GLY A 451 -17.27 25.20 -0.84
C GLY A 451 -15.80 24.84 -1.06
N LYS A 452 -14.90 25.47 -0.30
CA LYS A 452 -13.45 25.19 -0.36
C LYS A 452 -13.01 24.36 0.83
N ILE A 453 -12.02 23.51 0.62
CA ILE A 453 -11.39 22.72 1.68
C ILE A 453 -10.79 23.67 2.73
N ALA A 454 -11.21 23.53 3.98
CA ALA A 454 -10.75 24.35 5.11
C ALA A 454 -9.82 23.58 6.05
N SER A 455 -9.69 22.25 5.90
CA SER A 455 -8.81 21.43 6.75
C SER A 455 -8.13 20.31 5.96
N LYS A 456 -7.01 19.82 6.49
CA LYS A 456 -6.53 18.47 6.16
C LYS A 456 -7.53 17.42 6.65
N PRO A 457 -7.44 16.15 6.20
CA PRO A 457 -8.23 15.07 6.75
C PRO A 457 -7.83 14.77 8.20
N PHE A 458 -8.81 14.60 9.07
CA PHE A 458 -8.64 14.17 10.46
C PHE A 458 -9.29 12.80 10.66
N PHE A 459 -8.78 12.03 11.63
CA PHE A 459 -9.25 10.69 11.96
C PHE A 459 -9.76 10.58 13.40
N ASN A 460 -9.66 11.66 14.15
CA ASN A 460 -10.14 11.80 15.51
C ASN A 460 -10.86 13.16 15.67
N LEU A 461 -12.11 13.13 16.13
CA LEU A 461 -12.89 14.34 16.41
C LEU A 461 -12.36 15.16 17.59
N GLY A 462 -11.59 14.53 18.48
CA GLY A 462 -10.95 15.20 19.61
C GLY A 462 -9.61 15.87 19.27
N ASP A 463 -9.20 15.88 17.99
CA ASP A 463 -7.97 16.52 17.55
C ASP A 463 -8.06 18.05 17.81
N PRO A 464 -7.16 18.65 18.60
CA PRO A 464 -7.20 20.07 18.91
C PRO A 464 -7.11 20.98 17.68
N GLU A 465 -6.44 20.54 16.62
CA GLU A 465 -6.35 21.28 15.37
C GLU A 465 -7.70 21.27 14.63
N LEU A 466 -8.40 20.12 14.60
CA LEU A 466 -9.76 20.06 14.06
C LEU A 466 -10.70 21.00 14.79
N VAL A 467 -10.68 20.98 16.13
CA VAL A 467 -11.50 21.89 16.95
C VAL A 467 -11.18 23.35 16.63
N THR A 468 -9.91 23.70 16.49
CA THR A 468 -9.49 25.07 16.10
C THR A 468 -10.05 25.46 14.73
N VAL A 469 -10.07 24.55 13.76
CA VAL A 469 -10.66 24.82 12.43
C VAL A 469 -12.18 24.98 12.54
N LEU A 470 -12.87 24.13 13.31
CA LEU A 470 -14.32 24.23 13.51
C LEU A 470 -14.70 25.56 14.17
N ASP A 471 -13.98 25.97 15.21
CA ASP A 471 -14.17 27.27 15.89
C ASP A 471 -13.98 28.43 14.91
N LYS A 472 -12.90 28.42 14.13
CA LYS A 472 -12.61 29.45 13.11
C LYS A 472 -13.73 29.56 12.07
N GLN A 473 -14.24 28.40 11.57
CA GLN A 473 -15.27 28.41 10.52
C GLN A 473 -16.66 28.81 11.03
N THR A 474 -16.92 28.63 12.30
CA THR A 474 -18.24 28.90 12.91
C THR A 474 -18.30 30.19 13.71
N GLY A 475 -17.16 30.74 14.13
CA GLY A 475 -17.06 31.84 15.07
C GLY A 475 -17.46 31.47 16.50
N LEU A 476 -17.55 30.19 16.80
CA LEU A 476 -17.79 29.66 18.15
C LEU A 476 -16.45 29.31 18.82
N SER A 477 -16.46 29.08 20.11
CA SER A 477 -15.30 28.62 20.87
C SER A 477 -15.71 27.42 21.70
N ALA A 478 -15.27 26.23 21.31
CA ALA A 478 -15.55 25.00 22.06
C ALA A 478 -14.87 25.01 23.43
N PRO A 479 -15.52 24.47 24.47
CA PRO A 479 -14.85 24.23 25.75
C PRO A 479 -13.57 23.42 25.51
N LYS A 480 -12.45 23.87 26.07
CA LYS A 480 -11.18 23.11 25.97
C LYS A 480 -11.39 21.75 26.61
N VAL A 481 -11.26 20.71 25.84
CA VAL A 481 -11.31 19.32 26.32
C VAL A 481 -10.16 19.15 27.32
N ASN A 482 -10.47 18.65 28.50
CA ASN A 482 -9.47 18.36 29.52
C ASN A 482 -8.47 17.33 28.95
N PRO A 483 -7.16 17.65 28.83
CA PRO A 483 -6.18 16.74 28.24
C PRO A 483 -6.00 15.42 28.98
N ASN A 484 -6.60 15.28 30.17
CA ASN A 484 -6.59 14.04 30.95
C ASN A 484 -7.64 13.01 30.54
N VAL A 485 -8.54 13.32 29.62
CA VAL A 485 -9.38 12.31 28.97
C VAL A 485 -8.60 11.79 27.76
N GLN A 486 -7.69 10.86 27.99
CA GLN A 486 -7.09 10.06 26.92
C GLN A 486 -8.20 9.23 26.26
N LEU A 487 -8.85 9.78 25.25
CA LEU A 487 -9.43 8.97 24.19
C LEU A 487 -8.23 8.21 23.61
N GLN A 488 -8.18 6.89 23.82
CA GLN A 488 -7.14 6.06 23.21
C GLN A 488 -7.09 6.46 21.73
N PRO A 489 -5.91 6.75 21.17
CA PRO A 489 -5.80 7.03 19.75
C PRO A 489 -6.44 5.84 19.05
N GLY A 490 -7.52 6.07 18.32
CA GLY A 490 -8.08 5.08 17.43
C GLY A 490 -6.91 4.55 16.63
N GLY A 491 -6.64 3.24 16.75
CA GLY A 491 -5.40 2.63 16.35
C GLY A 491 -4.97 3.18 15.00
N MET A 492 -3.80 3.78 14.96
CA MET A 492 -3.16 4.14 13.71
C MET A 492 -3.12 2.85 12.91
N GLY A 493 -4.00 2.77 11.90
CA GLY A 493 -3.85 1.79 10.86
C GLY A 493 -2.39 1.87 10.43
N MET A 494 -1.73 0.75 10.32
CA MET A 494 -0.30 0.62 10.06
C MET A 494 0.20 1.77 9.19
N ASP A 495 1.20 2.48 9.68
CA ASP A 495 2.04 3.38 8.89
C ASP A 495 2.32 2.68 7.54
N PRO A 496 2.01 3.28 6.39
CA PRO A 496 2.35 2.70 5.09
C PRO A 496 3.84 2.37 4.97
N ALA A 497 4.71 3.13 5.67
CA ALA A 497 6.14 2.84 5.80
C ALA A 497 6.41 1.61 6.69
N ALA A 498 5.66 1.43 7.79
CA ALA A 498 5.76 0.23 8.62
C ALA A 498 5.22 -1.02 7.90
N ALA A 499 4.24 -0.85 7.01
CA ALA A 499 3.74 -1.92 6.16
C ALA A 499 4.79 -2.40 5.14
N ALA A 500 5.64 -1.51 4.63
CA ALA A 500 6.77 -1.85 3.77
C ALA A 500 7.93 -2.50 4.55
N ALA A 501 8.20 -2.05 5.79
CA ALA A 501 9.25 -2.60 6.64
C ALA A 501 8.95 -4.02 7.18
N GLN A 502 7.68 -4.41 7.27
CA GLN A 502 7.28 -5.76 7.67
C GLN A 502 7.34 -6.80 6.54
N GLN A 503 7.79 -6.43 5.34
CA GLN A 503 7.98 -7.35 4.20
C GLN A 503 9.30 -8.10 4.24
N ALA A 504 10.24 -7.74 5.11
CA ALA A 504 11.40 -8.59 5.39
C ALA A 504 10.94 -9.84 6.16
N PRO A 505 11.37 -11.06 5.78
CA PRO A 505 11.09 -12.24 6.57
C PRO A 505 11.66 -12.01 7.98
N GLN A 506 10.79 -11.89 8.98
CA GLN A 506 11.22 -11.87 10.37
C GLN A 506 11.98 -13.17 10.62
N GLN A 507 13.30 -13.09 10.70
CA GLN A 507 14.10 -14.10 11.35
C GLN A 507 13.60 -14.15 12.79
N GLN A 508 12.93 -15.25 13.14
CA GLN A 508 12.57 -15.55 14.52
C GLN A 508 13.86 -15.48 15.36
N ALA A 509 13.92 -14.50 16.24
CA ALA A 509 14.93 -14.45 17.28
C ALA A 509 14.81 -15.74 18.10
N ASN A 510 15.83 -16.58 18.08
CA ASN A 510 15.95 -17.75 18.92
C ASN A 510 15.88 -17.32 20.40
N PRO A 511 15.09 -17.99 21.25
CA PRO A 511 15.10 -17.72 22.69
C PRO A 511 16.50 -18.06 23.24
N GLN A 512 17.07 -17.13 24.00
CA GLN A 512 18.30 -17.36 24.77
C GLN A 512 18.13 -18.58 25.69
N PRO A 513 19.13 -19.44 25.83
CA PRO A 513 19.11 -20.50 26.83
C PRO A 513 19.06 -19.91 28.23
N ALA A 514 18.15 -20.38 29.06
CA ALA A 514 18.08 -20.04 30.46
C ALA A 514 19.39 -20.47 31.16
N GLU A 515 20.08 -19.54 31.82
CA GLU A 515 21.15 -19.83 32.74
C GLU A 515 20.56 -20.60 33.96
N THR A 516 20.93 -21.86 34.06
CA THR A 516 20.74 -22.65 35.32
C THR A 516 21.79 -22.22 36.34
N LYS A 517 21.29 -21.69 37.44
CA LYS A 517 22.03 -21.67 38.71
C LYS A 517 21.94 -23.03 39.37
#